data_53aca300b6ae27fd57c82bf372fe28b5
#
_entry.id   53aca300b6ae27fd57c82bf372fe28b5
#
_cell.length_a   1.000
_cell.length_b   1.000
_cell.length_c   1.000
_cell.angle_alpha   90.00
_cell.angle_beta   90.00
_cell.angle_gamma   90.00
#
_symmetry.space_group_name_H-M   'P 1'
#
loop_
_entity.id
_entity.type
_entity.pdbx_description
1 polymer ?
#
loop_
_entity_poly.entity_id
_entity_poly.type
_entity_poly.pdbx_seq_one_letter_code
_entity_poly.pdbx_strand_id
1 'polypeptide(L)'
;MCGIVGLIDIVEGSVSPRLLDTMRDVMIQRGPDGEGHYLDGAVAMAMRRLSIIDIESGAQPFFSREGNVVAFQNGEIYNYRALRERLKARRYRFISESDTEVLAHGFTEWGIDGLLERLDGMYAIAILDRTEQELHLARDRFGEKPLFYTHAKGRFAYSSSLLALAALDWVSDEIDGESMDRYLALHYVPGDATIFKAIKRVLAGERLVISTSDPAPRRHRYYTLRLGDEKKTSDRELAAMVEEAVSSRLVADVPVGVFLSGGLDSSVIAAIAANKQPHISTFSMGFDSTSHDESRYAKTVAKTIGSNHHHFHFDEESFRSLLPLVASALDEPVGDQAQLPLYWLCKEARRHVTVALSGEGADEIFAGYDYYKRHATAVTWLNKLGARVGRSSAAESSPARLIDNPEPVTPSGFPLLTDVAGRQRLAGANRAEITEWEEGLMGWLDRSADSLQRAAATDMATWLPDDLMVKFDRMSMAHSLEGRAPYLTPLVVATGLALPPSEKLNGATSKVALRRIAGRWLAPEIVERPKQGFVLPMGKWLAQWFDAEGSGREYFIARAVPGLDMTEVARVTADDLSAGVRRERLLFAMLLLVEWYQSFKSRQRELSRRYREAATAAHSEHVPITGSK
;
A
#
# COMPACT_ATOMS: atom_id res chain seq x y z
N MET A 1 8.83 10.62 4.47
CA MET A 1 7.72 9.83 5.08
C MET A 1 8.01 9.48 6.53
N CYS A 2 6.97 9.29 7.33
CA CYS A 2 7.06 9.17 8.77
C CYS A 2 6.46 7.84 9.26
N GLY A 3 6.36 7.66 10.55
CA GLY A 3 5.50 6.67 11.19
C GLY A 3 4.81 7.31 12.38
N ILE A 4 3.51 7.15 12.50
CA ILE A 4 2.72 7.67 13.62
C ILE A 4 2.25 6.52 14.52
N VAL A 5 2.11 6.81 15.81
CA VAL A 5 1.60 5.88 16.82
C VAL A 5 0.89 6.66 17.92
N GLY A 6 -0.12 6.07 18.51
CA GLY A 6 -0.77 6.64 19.69
C GLY A 6 -1.57 5.62 20.49
N LEU A 7 -1.87 6.01 21.71
CA LEU A 7 -2.57 5.21 22.70
C LEU A 7 -3.54 6.09 23.49
N ILE A 8 -4.74 5.59 23.73
CA ILE A 8 -5.69 6.10 24.72
C ILE A 8 -5.90 4.98 25.74
N ASP A 9 -5.56 5.22 26.99
CA ASP A 9 -5.71 4.24 28.08
C ASP A 9 -6.46 4.86 29.27
N ILE A 10 -7.78 4.69 29.26
CA ILE A 10 -8.62 5.19 30.37
C ILE A 10 -8.64 4.21 31.55
N VAL A 11 -8.11 3.00 31.40
CA VAL A 11 -8.04 2.01 32.48
C VAL A 11 -6.94 2.39 33.46
N GLU A 12 -5.76 2.74 32.93
CA GLU A 12 -4.62 3.21 33.74
C GLU A 12 -4.70 4.73 34.01
N GLY A 13 -5.51 5.48 33.24
CA GLY A 13 -5.65 6.92 33.36
C GLY A 13 -4.44 7.74 32.92
N SER A 14 -3.34 7.07 32.56
CA SER A 14 -2.12 7.71 32.05
C SER A 14 -1.32 6.73 31.18
N VAL A 15 -0.54 7.26 30.25
CA VAL A 15 0.36 6.47 29.40
C VAL A 15 1.81 6.74 29.79
N SER A 16 2.59 5.68 29.98
CA SER A 16 4.03 5.79 30.26
C SER A 16 4.77 6.43 29.05
N PRO A 17 5.54 7.51 29.26
CA PRO A 17 6.38 8.07 28.22
C PRO A 17 7.34 7.04 27.60
N ARG A 18 7.94 6.17 28.42
CA ARG A 18 8.84 5.11 27.95
C ARG A 18 8.14 4.07 27.07
N LEU A 19 6.89 3.71 27.38
CA LEU A 19 6.08 2.84 26.54
C LEU A 19 5.82 3.50 25.18
N LEU A 20 5.39 4.77 25.18
CA LEU A 20 5.16 5.52 23.95
C LEU A 20 6.42 5.61 23.09
N ASP A 21 7.57 5.93 23.69
CA ASP A 21 8.85 5.99 23.00
C ASP A 21 9.24 4.61 22.41
N THR A 22 9.04 3.53 23.15
CA THR A 22 9.33 2.19 22.66
C THR A 22 8.42 1.79 21.49
N MET A 23 7.11 2.18 21.54
CA MET A 23 6.18 1.99 20.44
C MET A 23 6.57 2.79 19.20
N ARG A 24 6.97 4.05 19.38
CA ARG A 24 7.45 4.95 18.33
C ARG A 24 8.68 4.39 17.63
N ASP A 25 9.65 3.89 18.39
CA ASP A 25 10.96 3.48 17.87
C ASP A 25 10.94 2.16 17.08
N VAL A 26 9.82 1.42 17.09
CA VAL A 26 9.56 0.34 16.12
C VAL A 26 9.66 0.85 14.67
N MET A 27 9.39 2.15 14.46
CA MET A 27 9.33 2.77 13.15
C MET A 27 10.58 3.62 12.81
N ILE A 28 11.71 3.39 13.48
CA ILE A 28 12.94 4.18 13.26
C ILE A 28 13.43 4.14 11.82
N GLN A 29 13.28 2.99 11.13
CA GLN A 29 13.66 2.88 9.72
C GLN A 29 12.75 3.71 8.79
N ARG A 30 11.48 3.93 9.18
CA ARG A 30 10.58 4.80 8.43
C ARG A 30 10.94 6.28 8.59
N GLY A 31 11.36 6.68 9.79
CA GLY A 31 11.68 8.07 10.11
C GLY A 31 12.95 8.18 10.94
N PRO A 32 14.14 8.14 10.30
CA PRO A 32 15.40 8.17 11.01
C PRO A 32 15.82 9.57 11.48
N ASP A 33 15.25 10.64 10.89
CA ASP A 33 15.80 11.99 10.98
C ASP A 33 15.30 12.77 12.22
N GLY A 34 14.15 12.35 12.78
CA GLY A 34 13.59 13.04 13.95
C GLY A 34 12.46 12.28 14.61
N GLU A 35 12.01 12.84 15.71
CA GLU A 35 10.91 12.29 16.51
C GLU A 35 10.08 13.42 17.12
N GLY A 36 8.86 13.08 17.55
CA GLY A 36 8.01 13.97 18.29
C GLY A 36 6.97 13.20 19.08
N HIS A 37 6.47 13.81 20.14
CA HIS A 37 5.44 13.22 20.99
C HIS A 37 4.52 14.27 21.60
N TYR A 38 3.36 13.83 22.02
CA TYR A 38 2.37 14.55 22.80
C TYR A 38 1.82 13.61 23.88
N LEU A 39 1.73 14.10 25.11
CA LEU A 39 1.24 13.37 26.29
C LEU A 39 0.28 14.26 27.05
N ASP A 40 -0.94 13.75 27.33
CA ASP A 40 -1.96 14.45 28.13
C ASP A 40 -2.84 13.41 28.85
N GLY A 41 -2.45 13.06 30.08
CA GLY A 41 -3.14 12.04 30.87
C GLY A 41 -3.21 10.68 30.16
N ALA A 42 -4.43 10.25 29.86
CA ALA A 42 -4.69 8.99 29.19
C ALA A 42 -4.37 8.98 27.68
N VAL A 43 -4.06 10.13 27.08
CA VAL A 43 -3.80 10.28 25.65
C VAL A 43 -2.31 10.44 25.37
N ALA A 44 -1.78 9.61 24.50
CA ALA A 44 -0.40 9.67 24.06
C ALA A 44 -0.32 9.53 22.54
N MET A 45 0.49 10.38 21.90
CA MET A 45 0.71 10.39 20.46
C MET A 45 2.20 10.61 20.19
N ALA A 46 2.77 9.90 19.22
CA ALA A 46 4.16 10.09 18.83
C ALA A 46 4.40 9.77 17.36
N MET A 47 5.56 10.19 16.85
CA MET A 47 5.96 9.92 15.49
C MET A 47 7.47 9.79 15.33
N ARG A 48 7.89 9.08 14.27
CA ARG A 48 9.24 9.12 13.71
C ARG A 48 9.19 9.86 12.39
N ARG A 49 10.16 10.76 12.13
CA ARG A 49 10.19 11.64 10.97
C ARG A 49 11.29 11.26 9.99
N LEU A 50 10.93 11.18 8.70
CA LEU A 50 11.84 11.34 7.56
C LEU A 50 11.60 12.74 7.01
N SER A 51 12.62 13.59 7.06
CA SER A 51 12.52 15.01 6.70
C SER A 51 12.58 15.18 5.18
N ILE A 52 11.48 15.61 4.57
CA ILE A 52 11.33 15.82 3.13
C ILE A 52 11.01 17.27 2.80
N ILE A 53 10.05 17.89 3.51
CA ILE A 53 9.66 19.30 3.39
C ILE A 53 9.93 19.97 4.71
N ASP A 54 10.54 21.16 4.66
CA ASP A 54 10.93 21.97 5.81
C ASP A 54 11.80 21.18 6.81
N ILE A 55 13.02 20.91 6.41
CA ILE A 55 13.95 20.05 7.17
C ILE A 55 14.19 20.60 8.57
N GLU A 56 14.30 21.94 8.72
CA GLU A 56 14.66 22.60 9.98
C GLU A 56 13.47 22.81 10.92
N SER A 57 12.32 23.29 10.42
CA SER A 57 11.17 23.74 11.24
C SER A 57 9.97 22.78 11.19
N GLY A 58 10.01 21.74 10.34
CA GLY A 58 8.91 20.81 10.12
C GLY A 58 8.76 19.71 11.18
N ALA A 59 9.30 19.89 12.38
CA ALA A 59 9.15 18.93 13.48
C ALA A 59 7.68 18.87 13.96
N GLN A 60 7.16 17.65 14.12
CA GLN A 60 5.80 17.41 14.62
C GLN A 60 5.82 17.09 16.12
N PRO A 61 4.73 17.35 16.87
CA PRO A 61 3.38 17.74 16.40
C PRO A 61 3.25 19.22 16.06
N PHE A 62 2.27 19.53 15.18
CA PHE A 62 1.81 20.89 14.98
C PHE A 62 0.56 21.20 15.79
N PHE A 63 0.44 22.44 16.25
CA PHE A 63 -0.66 22.92 17.07
C PHE A 63 -1.46 23.99 16.33
N SER A 64 -2.77 24.07 16.61
CA SER A 64 -3.52 25.27 16.30
C SER A 64 -3.01 26.46 17.13
N ARG A 65 -3.38 27.67 16.74
CA ARG A 65 -2.93 28.89 17.40
C ARG A 65 -3.24 28.91 18.91
N GLU A 66 -4.40 28.43 19.28
CA GLU A 66 -4.89 28.36 20.67
C GLU A 66 -4.39 27.10 21.41
N GLY A 67 -3.67 26.21 20.73
CA GLY A 67 -3.18 24.93 21.27
C GLY A 67 -4.26 23.87 21.46
N ASN A 68 -5.48 24.09 20.93
CA ASN A 68 -6.62 23.19 21.12
C ASN A 68 -6.60 22.00 20.16
N VAL A 69 -5.86 22.09 19.06
CA VAL A 69 -5.70 21.02 18.06
C VAL A 69 -4.25 20.60 18.00
N VAL A 70 -4.01 19.28 18.04
CA VAL A 70 -2.68 18.66 17.92
C VAL A 70 -2.69 17.74 16.71
N ALA A 71 -1.77 17.93 15.76
CA ALA A 71 -1.74 17.19 14.50
C ALA A 71 -0.42 16.45 14.26
N PHE A 72 -0.53 15.18 13.87
CA PHE A 72 0.55 14.32 13.40
C PHE A 72 0.23 13.76 12.03
N GLN A 73 1.26 13.53 11.22
CA GLN A 73 1.14 12.99 9.85
C GLN A 73 2.25 11.98 9.55
N ASN A 74 1.86 10.90 8.90
CA ASN A 74 2.73 10.06 8.09
C ASN A 74 2.31 10.22 6.64
N GLY A 75 3.03 11.01 5.85
CA GLY A 75 2.69 11.29 4.46
C GLY A 75 3.11 12.66 3.98
N GLU A 76 2.46 13.11 2.90
CA GLU A 76 2.67 14.41 2.23
C GLU A 76 1.34 14.98 1.74
N ILE A 77 1.11 16.27 1.96
CA ILE A 77 -0.02 17.03 1.43
C ILE A 77 0.47 17.87 0.25
N TYR A 78 0.31 17.38 -0.96
CA TYR A 78 0.90 18.00 -2.17
C TYR A 78 0.35 19.39 -2.48
N ASN A 79 -0.93 19.64 -2.16
CA ASN A 79 -1.56 20.95 -2.37
C ASN A 79 -1.45 21.89 -1.17
N TYR A 80 -0.56 21.62 -0.21
CA TYR A 80 -0.41 22.40 1.03
C TYR A 80 -0.19 23.89 0.79
N ARG A 81 0.57 24.27 -0.23
CA ARG A 81 0.84 25.69 -0.55
C ARG A 81 -0.45 26.44 -0.85
N ALA A 82 -1.35 25.85 -1.64
CA ALA A 82 -2.64 26.46 -1.96
C ALA A 82 -3.56 26.54 -0.73
N LEU A 83 -3.57 25.52 0.12
CA LEU A 83 -4.32 25.50 1.38
C LEU A 83 -3.76 26.55 2.34
N ARG A 84 -2.45 26.67 2.45
CA ARG A 84 -1.76 27.66 3.27
C ARG A 84 -2.15 29.10 2.88
N GLU A 85 -2.16 29.42 1.60
CA GLU A 85 -2.58 30.75 1.14
C GLU A 85 -4.05 31.05 1.46
N ARG A 86 -4.94 30.06 1.35
CA ARG A 86 -6.35 30.18 1.76
C ARG A 86 -6.48 30.44 3.27
N LEU A 87 -5.68 29.75 4.10
CA LEU A 87 -5.67 29.91 5.56
C LEU A 87 -5.04 31.27 5.96
N LYS A 88 -3.96 31.71 5.30
CA LYS A 88 -3.40 33.06 5.51
C LYS A 88 -4.41 34.17 5.20
N ALA A 89 -5.22 34.01 4.14
CA ALA A 89 -6.31 34.95 3.83
C ALA A 89 -7.38 35.00 4.94
N ARG A 90 -7.49 33.95 5.77
CA ARG A 90 -8.33 33.85 6.97
C ARG A 90 -7.61 34.27 8.26
N ARG A 91 -6.42 34.87 8.13
CA ARG A 91 -5.57 35.38 9.22
C ARG A 91 -4.91 34.30 10.10
N TYR A 92 -4.81 33.04 9.61
CA TYR A 92 -3.96 32.03 10.25
C TYR A 92 -2.49 32.40 10.04
N ARG A 93 -1.69 32.24 11.10
CA ARG A 93 -0.23 32.47 11.06
C ARG A 93 0.47 31.13 11.10
N PHE A 94 1.38 30.92 10.17
CA PHE A 94 2.23 29.75 10.08
C PHE A 94 3.60 30.04 10.70
N ILE A 95 4.16 29.05 11.37
CA ILE A 95 5.48 29.12 12.02
C ILE A 95 6.53 28.28 11.28
N SER A 96 6.12 27.47 10.30
CA SER A 96 6.97 26.59 9.51
C SER A 96 6.61 26.71 8.03
N GLU A 97 7.39 26.06 7.16
CA GLU A 97 7.03 25.83 5.75
C GLU A 97 6.52 24.39 5.51
N SER A 98 6.31 23.61 6.58
CA SER A 98 5.83 22.23 6.52
C SER A 98 4.42 22.14 5.95
N ASP A 99 4.19 21.08 5.19
CA ASP A 99 2.88 20.66 4.71
C ASP A 99 1.96 20.20 5.86
N THR A 100 2.52 19.63 6.94
CA THR A 100 1.76 19.13 8.09
C THR A 100 1.05 20.25 8.87
N GLU A 101 1.61 21.46 8.93
CA GLU A 101 1.02 22.57 9.69
C GLU A 101 -0.38 22.97 9.17
N VAL A 102 -0.66 22.75 7.88
CA VAL A 102 -2.00 23.01 7.32
C VAL A 102 -3.09 22.14 7.93
N LEU A 103 -2.74 20.99 8.53
CA LEU A 103 -3.71 20.10 9.16
C LEU A 103 -4.32 20.70 10.42
N ALA A 104 -3.49 21.25 11.30
CA ALA A 104 -3.96 21.87 12.56
C ALA A 104 -4.84 23.10 12.28
N HIS A 105 -4.38 23.98 11.40
CA HIS A 105 -5.13 25.19 11.03
C HIS A 105 -6.37 24.87 10.17
N GLY A 106 -6.25 23.94 9.23
CA GLY A 106 -7.36 23.52 8.38
C GLY A 106 -8.47 22.80 9.15
N PHE A 107 -8.10 21.98 10.15
CA PHE A 107 -9.08 21.37 11.04
C PHE A 107 -9.86 22.44 11.84
N THR A 108 -9.15 23.42 12.38
CA THR A 108 -9.77 24.54 13.11
C THR A 108 -10.73 25.35 12.24
N GLU A 109 -10.37 25.58 10.95
CA GLU A 109 -11.16 26.41 10.04
C GLU A 109 -12.35 25.68 9.41
N TRP A 110 -12.18 24.38 9.05
CA TRP A 110 -13.14 23.66 8.20
C TRP A 110 -13.73 22.42 8.87
N GLY A 111 -13.29 22.06 10.07
CA GLY A 111 -13.58 20.77 10.69
C GLY A 111 -12.92 19.61 9.92
N ILE A 112 -13.08 18.37 10.44
CA ILE A 112 -12.43 17.20 9.83
C ILE A 112 -12.93 16.93 8.40
N ASP A 113 -14.23 16.97 8.15
CA ASP A 113 -14.79 16.65 6.84
C ASP A 113 -14.39 17.71 5.80
N GLY A 114 -14.48 19.00 6.15
CA GLY A 114 -14.07 20.07 5.27
C GLY A 114 -12.56 20.08 5.00
N LEU A 115 -11.73 19.63 5.94
CA LEU A 115 -10.31 19.44 5.73
C LEU A 115 -10.06 18.29 4.74
N LEU A 116 -10.57 17.07 5.01
CA LEU A 116 -10.34 15.87 4.19
C LEU A 116 -10.82 16.02 2.75
N GLU A 117 -11.92 16.76 2.54
CA GLU A 117 -12.41 17.09 1.20
C GLU A 117 -11.38 17.87 0.37
N ARG A 118 -10.63 18.76 1.02
CA ARG A 118 -9.67 19.68 0.38
C ARG A 118 -8.27 19.13 0.23
N LEU A 119 -7.89 18.10 1.00
CA LEU A 119 -6.55 17.52 0.91
C LEU A 119 -6.35 16.78 -0.42
N ASP A 120 -5.22 17.04 -1.08
CA ASP A 120 -4.62 16.19 -2.12
C ASP A 120 -3.27 15.73 -1.60
N GLY A 121 -3.16 14.44 -1.31
CA GLY A 121 -1.96 13.88 -0.68
C GLY A 121 -2.07 12.39 -0.43
N MET A 122 -0.94 11.82 -0.05
CA MET A 122 -0.81 10.49 0.52
C MET A 122 -0.60 10.62 2.03
N TYR A 123 -1.48 10.06 2.84
CA TYR A 123 -1.39 10.30 4.28
C TYR A 123 -2.06 9.25 5.16
N ALA A 124 -1.47 9.08 6.35
CA ALA A 124 -2.15 8.66 7.55
C ALA A 124 -2.00 9.80 8.57
N ILE A 125 -3.11 10.40 9.00
CA ILE A 125 -3.12 11.55 9.91
C ILE A 125 -3.80 11.20 11.23
N ALA A 126 -3.33 11.84 12.30
CA ALA A 126 -3.92 11.78 13.62
C ALA A 126 -4.07 13.21 14.15
N ILE A 127 -5.31 13.66 14.41
CA ILE A 127 -5.64 14.98 14.89
C ILE A 127 -6.43 14.85 16.19
N LEU A 128 -5.90 15.39 17.28
CA LEU A 128 -6.58 15.47 18.57
C LEU A 128 -7.25 16.83 18.72
N ASP A 129 -8.56 16.85 18.86
CA ASP A 129 -9.33 18.00 19.33
C ASP A 129 -9.43 17.93 20.86
N ARG A 130 -8.69 18.80 21.53
CA ARG A 130 -8.66 18.88 23.00
C ARG A 130 -9.93 19.51 23.59
N THR A 131 -10.67 20.28 22.78
CA THR A 131 -11.92 20.90 23.21
C THR A 131 -13.05 19.86 23.26
N GLU A 132 -13.21 19.14 22.17
CA GLU A 132 -14.24 18.08 22.05
C GLU A 132 -13.79 16.76 22.68
N GLN A 133 -12.52 16.64 23.08
CA GLN A 133 -11.91 15.42 23.61
C GLN A 133 -12.06 14.24 22.61
N GLU A 134 -11.80 14.51 21.35
CA GLU A 134 -11.89 13.54 20.26
C GLU A 134 -10.57 13.41 19.50
N LEU A 135 -10.15 12.18 19.28
CA LEU A 135 -9.06 11.82 18.35
C LEU A 135 -9.65 11.45 17.00
N HIS A 136 -9.21 12.13 15.94
CA HIS A 136 -9.56 11.83 14.55
C HIS A 136 -8.38 11.16 13.87
N LEU A 137 -8.60 9.97 13.31
CA LEU A 137 -7.64 9.28 12.44
C LEU A 137 -8.21 9.26 11.03
N ALA A 138 -7.37 9.51 10.01
CA ALA A 138 -7.81 9.35 8.63
C ALA A 138 -6.69 8.77 7.76
N ARG A 139 -7.08 7.91 6.79
CA ARG A 139 -6.20 7.34 5.78
C ARG A 139 -6.55 7.91 4.41
N ASP A 140 -5.55 8.18 3.58
CA ASP A 140 -5.74 8.78 2.26
C ASP A 140 -6.71 7.99 1.35
N ARG A 141 -7.12 8.62 0.25
CA ARG A 141 -8.17 8.11 -0.66
C ARG A 141 -7.85 6.77 -1.30
N PHE A 142 -6.56 6.46 -1.49
CA PHE A 142 -6.09 5.27 -2.22
C PHE A 142 -5.30 4.30 -1.35
N GLY A 143 -5.18 4.61 -0.04
CA GLY A 143 -4.49 3.75 0.92
C GLY A 143 -2.98 3.70 0.74
N GLU A 144 -2.38 4.78 0.23
CA GLU A 144 -0.93 4.86 0.01
C GLU A 144 -0.12 4.75 1.31
N LYS A 145 -0.68 5.22 2.44
CA LYS A 145 -0.01 5.12 3.73
C LYS A 145 -0.70 4.15 4.67
N PRO A 146 0.07 3.33 5.43
CA PRO A 146 -0.48 2.36 6.36
C PRO A 146 -1.02 3.03 7.64
N LEU A 147 -2.17 2.54 8.11
CA LEU A 147 -2.74 2.91 9.40
C LEU A 147 -3.55 1.75 9.97
N PHE A 148 -3.10 1.23 11.11
CA PHE A 148 -3.74 0.15 11.86
C PHE A 148 -4.27 0.65 13.18
N TYR A 149 -5.26 -0.06 13.72
CA TYR A 149 -5.78 0.22 15.05
C TYR A 149 -6.25 -1.05 15.75
N THR A 150 -6.33 -0.96 17.07
CA THR A 150 -6.92 -1.99 17.94
C THR A 150 -7.65 -1.31 19.08
N HIS A 151 -8.68 -1.98 19.61
CA HIS A 151 -9.40 -1.45 20.75
C HIS A 151 -9.94 -2.58 21.63
N ALA A 152 -9.86 -2.43 22.95
CA ALA A 152 -10.42 -3.37 23.91
C ALA A 152 -10.56 -2.74 25.31
N LYS A 153 -11.72 -2.93 25.96
CA LYS A 153 -11.91 -2.66 27.40
C LYS A 153 -11.40 -1.29 27.89
N GLY A 154 -11.78 -0.21 27.21
CA GLY A 154 -11.36 1.13 27.61
C GLY A 154 -9.95 1.52 27.16
N ARG A 155 -9.35 0.77 26.22
CA ARG A 155 -8.06 1.06 25.57
C ARG A 155 -8.25 1.14 24.06
N PHE A 156 -7.53 2.06 23.46
CA PHE A 156 -7.43 2.20 22.01
C PHE A 156 -5.98 2.47 21.63
N ALA A 157 -5.49 1.85 20.58
CA ALA A 157 -4.17 2.16 20.03
C ALA A 157 -4.21 2.18 18.49
N TYR A 158 -3.38 3.03 17.91
CA TYR A 158 -3.17 3.09 16.46
C TYR A 158 -1.68 3.19 16.12
N SER A 159 -1.31 2.72 14.94
CA SER A 159 0.06 2.84 14.45
C SER A 159 0.16 2.67 12.94
N SER A 160 1.20 3.25 12.35
CA SER A 160 1.65 2.92 10.99
C SER A 160 2.33 1.55 10.91
N SER A 161 2.67 0.92 12.04
CA SER A 161 3.24 -0.44 12.13
C SER A 161 2.30 -1.37 12.90
N LEU A 162 1.92 -2.48 12.29
CA LEU A 162 1.10 -3.52 12.94
C LEU A 162 1.87 -4.19 14.09
N LEU A 163 3.20 -4.37 13.94
CA LEU A 163 4.05 -4.95 14.98
C LEU A 163 3.99 -4.14 16.29
N ALA A 164 3.92 -2.81 16.21
CA ALA A 164 3.82 -1.96 17.39
C ALA A 164 2.53 -2.22 18.20
N LEU A 165 1.42 -2.58 17.53
CA LEU A 165 0.16 -2.92 18.16
C LEU A 165 0.14 -4.36 18.68
N ALA A 166 0.63 -5.30 17.89
CA ALA A 166 0.62 -6.72 18.23
C ALA A 166 1.52 -7.08 19.44
N ALA A 167 2.42 -6.18 19.82
CA ALA A 167 3.30 -6.36 20.98
C ALA A 167 2.69 -5.87 22.30
N LEU A 168 1.55 -5.16 22.28
CA LEU A 168 0.83 -4.72 23.47
C LEU A 168 0.25 -5.93 24.22
N ASP A 169 0.36 -5.97 25.52
CA ASP A 169 -0.02 -7.11 26.38
C ASP A 169 -1.52 -7.39 26.44
N TRP A 170 -2.35 -6.40 26.13
CA TRP A 170 -3.81 -6.49 26.06
C TRP A 170 -4.33 -6.81 24.66
N VAL A 171 -3.47 -6.94 23.66
CA VAL A 171 -3.82 -7.24 22.26
C VAL A 171 -3.57 -8.73 21.99
N SER A 172 -4.61 -9.44 21.54
CA SER A 172 -4.48 -10.84 21.15
C SER A 172 -3.68 -10.98 19.86
N ASP A 173 -2.78 -11.94 19.83
CA ASP A 173 -2.02 -12.33 18.64
C ASP A 173 -2.59 -13.57 17.93
N GLU A 174 -3.87 -13.86 18.17
CA GLU A 174 -4.63 -14.91 17.49
C GLU A 174 -4.70 -14.63 15.99
N ILE A 175 -4.27 -15.60 15.19
CA ILE A 175 -4.41 -15.55 13.72
C ILE A 175 -5.91 -15.64 13.36
N ASP A 176 -6.36 -14.73 12.52
CA ASP A 176 -7.72 -14.77 11.98
C ASP A 176 -7.83 -15.79 10.84
N GLY A 177 -8.64 -16.82 11.07
CA GLY A 177 -8.78 -17.92 10.12
C GLY A 177 -9.38 -17.49 8.77
N GLU A 178 -10.25 -16.46 8.75
CA GLU A 178 -10.82 -15.92 7.52
C GLU A 178 -9.77 -15.12 6.73
N SER A 179 -8.94 -14.34 7.43
CA SER A 179 -7.82 -13.63 6.82
C SER A 179 -6.77 -14.60 6.26
N MET A 180 -6.51 -15.72 6.95
CA MET A 180 -5.64 -16.78 6.43
C MET A 180 -6.21 -17.40 5.14
N ASP A 181 -7.51 -17.67 5.08
CA ASP A 181 -8.17 -18.18 3.88
C ASP A 181 -8.05 -17.21 2.69
N ARG A 182 -8.30 -15.90 2.95
CA ARG A 182 -8.14 -14.84 1.94
C ARG A 182 -6.70 -14.72 1.46
N TYR A 183 -5.73 -14.81 2.38
CA TYR A 183 -4.32 -14.83 2.01
C TYR A 183 -3.97 -16.02 1.09
N LEU A 184 -4.44 -17.22 1.42
CA LEU A 184 -4.22 -18.43 0.59
C LEU A 184 -4.92 -18.34 -0.77
N ALA A 185 -5.93 -17.51 -0.92
CA ALA A 185 -6.57 -17.23 -2.20
C ALA A 185 -5.84 -16.15 -3.01
N LEU A 186 -5.56 -15.01 -2.38
CA LEU A 186 -5.18 -13.75 -3.03
C LEU A 186 -3.71 -13.38 -2.86
N HIS A 187 -2.94 -14.05 -1.98
CA HIS A 187 -1.61 -13.75 -1.47
C HIS A 187 -1.49 -12.45 -0.63
N TYR A 188 -2.60 -11.84 -0.29
CA TYR A 188 -2.71 -10.71 0.64
C TYR A 188 -4.02 -10.78 1.43
N VAL A 189 -4.16 -10.00 2.49
CA VAL A 189 -5.40 -9.90 3.29
C VAL A 189 -6.13 -8.62 2.87
N PRO A 190 -7.28 -8.72 2.18
CA PRO A 190 -8.00 -7.56 1.71
C PRO A 190 -8.91 -6.93 2.77
N GLY A 191 -9.17 -5.61 2.62
CA GLY A 191 -10.14 -4.88 3.39
C GLY A 191 -9.64 -4.41 4.76
N ASP A 192 -10.53 -4.30 5.74
CA ASP A 192 -10.20 -3.81 7.09
C ASP A 192 -9.62 -4.88 8.02
N ALA A 193 -9.72 -6.15 7.66
CA ALA A 193 -9.09 -7.24 8.40
C ALA A 193 -7.56 -7.20 8.27
N THR A 194 -6.87 -7.71 9.27
CA THR A 194 -5.45 -8.05 9.20
C THR A 194 -5.30 -9.54 9.46
N ILE A 195 -4.07 -10.06 9.35
CA ILE A 195 -3.81 -11.46 9.69
C ILE A 195 -4.10 -11.77 11.17
N PHE A 196 -4.15 -10.75 12.04
CA PHE A 196 -4.49 -10.88 13.46
C PHE A 196 -5.92 -10.42 13.73
N LYS A 197 -6.70 -11.24 14.43
CA LYS A 197 -8.11 -11.01 14.72
C LYS A 197 -8.38 -9.69 15.49
N ALA A 198 -7.48 -9.33 16.41
CA ALA A 198 -7.62 -8.17 17.28
C ALA A 198 -7.18 -6.85 16.65
N ILE A 199 -6.54 -6.85 15.50
CA ILE A 199 -6.02 -5.64 14.86
C ILE A 199 -6.75 -5.41 13.55
N LYS A 200 -7.17 -4.16 13.33
CA LYS A 200 -7.87 -3.75 12.12
C LYS A 200 -7.07 -2.70 11.35
N ARG A 201 -7.34 -2.60 10.06
CA ARG A 201 -6.82 -1.57 9.18
C ARG A 201 -7.85 -0.46 9.00
N VAL A 202 -7.43 0.80 9.03
CA VAL A 202 -8.24 1.92 8.53
C VAL A 202 -8.25 1.82 7.01
N LEU A 203 -9.44 1.78 6.42
CA LEU A 203 -9.59 1.61 4.96
C LEU A 203 -9.16 2.88 4.19
N ALA A 204 -8.78 2.72 2.93
CA ALA A 204 -8.57 3.84 2.02
C ALA A 204 -9.81 4.74 1.97
N GLY A 205 -9.66 6.06 2.16
CA GLY A 205 -10.78 7.00 2.20
C GLY A 205 -11.68 6.88 3.43
N GLU A 206 -11.17 6.34 4.53
CA GLU A 206 -11.89 6.22 5.79
C GLU A 206 -11.28 7.08 6.88
N ARG A 207 -12.12 7.57 7.79
CA ARG A 207 -11.73 8.20 9.05
C ARG A 207 -12.37 7.52 10.25
N LEU A 208 -11.68 7.55 11.37
CA LEU A 208 -12.20 7.13 12.67
C LEU A 208 -12.32 8.35 13.57
N VAL A 209 -13.33 8.33 14.44
CA VAL A 209 -13.49 9.28 15.55
C VAL A 209 -13.51 8.49 16.85
N ILE A 210 -12.65 8.84 17.79
CA ILE A 210 -12.44 8.15 19.05
C ILE A 210 -12.55 9.18 20.17
N SER A 211 -13.55 9.02 21.07
CA SER A 211 -13.62 9.83 22.27
C SER A 211 -12.53 9.42 23.26
N THR A 212 -11.90 10.39 23.91
CA THR A 212 -10.88 10.10 24.93
C THR A 212 -11.45 9.54 26.22
N SER A 213 -12.77 9.65 26.43
CA SER A 213 -13.49 9.08 27.59
C SER A 213 -14.17 7.75 27.32
N ASP A 214 -14.45 7.43 26.05
CA ASP A 214 -14.98 6.12 25.58
C ASP A 214 -14.29 5.78 24.26
N PRO A 215 -13.17 5.06 24.30
CA PRO A 215 -12.29 4.90 23.14
C PRO A 215 -12.78 3.85 22.11
N ALA A 216 -14.10 3.61 22.01
CA ALA A 216 -14.68 2.82 20.94
C ALA A 216 -14.66 3.61 19.61
N PRO A 217 -14.05 3.10 18.54
CA PRO A 217 -13.91 3.84 17.28
C PRO A 217 -15.24 3.92 16.53
N ARG A 218 -15.62 5.13 16.12
CA ARG A 218 -16.72 5.37 15.17
C ARG A 218 -16.15 5.56 13.78
N ARG A 219 -16.59 4.75 12.82
CA ARG A 219 -16.07 4.69 11.45
C ARG A 219 -16.90 5.54 10.50
N HIS A 220 -16.23 6.31 9.63
CA HIS A 220 -16.85 7.15 8.62
C HIS A 220 -16.09 7.07 7.31
N ARG A 221 -16.79 6.75 6.22
CA ARG A 221 -16.24 6.80 4.88
C ARG A 221 -16.34 8.22 4.35
N TYR A 222 -15.22 8.93 4.19
CA TYR A 222 -15.21 10.29 3.64
C TYR A 222 -14.98 10.33 2.13
N TYR A 223 -14.43 9.24 1.57
CA TYR A 223 -14.24 9.09 0.14
C TYR A 223 -14.66 7.70 -0.31
N THR A 224 -15.39 7.63 -1.41
CA THR A 224 -15.77 6.38 -2.08
C THR A 224 -15.45 6.52 -3.55
N LEU A 225 -14.76 5.53 -4.11
CA LEU A 225 -14.52 5.45 -5.53
C LEU A 225 -15.86 5.35 -6.26
N ARG A 226 -16.16 6.27 -7.16
CA ARG A 226 -17.41 6.28 -7.93
C ARG A 226 -17.10 6.03 -9.39
N LEU A 227 -17.82 5.10 -9.99
CA LEU A 227 -17.90 4.96 -11.42
C LEU A 227 -18.90 6.00 -11.90
N GLY A 228 -18.42 7.05 -12.56
CA GLY A 228 -19.26 8.05 -13.18
C GLY A 228 -19.68 7.62 -14.59
N ASP A 229 -20.56 8.45 -15.21
CA ASP A 229 -20.86 8.31 -16.63
C ASP A 229 -19.58 8.36 -17.48
N GLU A 230 -19.57 7.61 -18.56
CA GLU A 230 -18.47 7.65 -19.52
C GLU A 230 -18.24 9.07 -20.02
N LYS A 231 -17.03 9.56 -19.88
CA LYS A 231 -16.65 10.90 -20.30
C LYS A 231 -15.43 10.85 -21.22
N LYS A 232 -15.60 11.35 -22.42
CA LYS A 232 -14.47 11.61 -23.33
C LYS A 232 -13.68 12.79 -22.80
N THR A 233 -12.38 12.58 -22.62
CA THR A 233 -11.43 13.63 -22.23
C THR A 233 -10.49 13.88 -23.40
N SER A 234 -10.23 15.13 -23.72
CA SER A 234 -9.29 15.46 -24.78
C SER A 234 -7.85 15.09 -24.39
N ASP A 235 -7.01 14.74 -25.36
CA ASP A 235 -5.59 14.43 -25.13
C ASP A 235 -4.83 15.58 -24.45
N ARG A 236 -5.24 16.81 -24.72
CA ARG A 236 -4.65 18.00 -24.11
C ARG A 236 -4.98 18.07 -22.61
N GLU A 237 -6.23 17.82 -22.24
CA GLU A 237 -6.67 17.82 -20.85
C GLU A 237 -6.05 16.67 -20.08
N LEU A 238 -6.07 15.45 -20.63
CA LEU A 238 -5.48 14.28 -19.97
C LEU A 238 -3.97 14.45 -19.77
N ALA A 239 -3.27 14.95 -20.79
CA ALA A 239 -1.84 15.22 -20.68
C ALA A 239 -1.53 16.28 -19.61
N ALA A 240 -2.29 17.37 -19.55
CA ALA A 240 -2.13 18.40 -18.54
C ALA A 240 -2.37 17.87 -17.13
N MET A 241 -3.37 17.00 -16.93
CA MET A 241 -3.62 16.35 -15.62
C MET A 241 -2.46 15.45 -15.19
N VAL A 242 -1.90 14.66 -16.12
CA VAL A 242 -0.75 13.78 -15.83
C VAL A 242 0.52 14.61 -15.57
N GLU A 243 0.74 15.69 -16.33
CA GLU A 243 1.85 16.63 -16.08
C GLU A 243 1.76 17.27 -14.69
N GLU A 244 0.59 17.72 -14.29
CA GLU A 244 0.37 18.31 -12.96
C GLU A 244 0.54 17.28 -11.85
N ALA A 245 0.03 16.07 -12.06
CA ALA A 245 0.18 14.95 -11.14
C ALA A 245 1.67 14.62 -10.87
N VAL A 246 2.50 14.58 -11.90
CA VAL A 246 3.95 14.39 -11.76
C VAL A 246 4.60 15.62 -11.11
N SER A 247 4.25 16.82 -11.57
CA SER A 247 4.88 18.07 -11.09
C SER A 247 4.66 18.30 -9.60
N SER A 248 3.44 18.04 -9.11
CA SER A 248 3.12 18.17 -7.68
C SER A 248 3.87 17.16 -6.80
N ARG A 249 4.20 15.98 -7.32
CA ARG A 249 4.96 14.94 -6.61
C ARG A 249 6.47 15.14 -6.64
N LEU A 250 6.97 16.12 -7.39
CA LEU A 250 8.39 16.53 -7.38
C LEU A 250 8.73 17.53 -6.26
N VAL A 251 7.74 18.06 -5.56
CA VAL A 251 7.94 19.03 -4.46
C VAL A 251 8.63 18.32 -3.29
N ALA A 252 9.88 18.72 -3.00
CA ALA A 252 10.69 18.23 -1.89
C ALA A 252 11.89 19.15 -1.69
N ASP A 253 12.42 19.23 -0.46
CA ASP A 253 13.67 19.92 -0.13
C ASP A 253 14.87 18.97 -0.12
N VAL A 254 14.66 17.73 -0.58
CA VAL A 254 15.66 16.65 -0.69
C VAL A 254 15.70 16.11 -2.13
N PRO A 255 16.78 15.39 -2.53
CA PRO A 255 16.87 14.82 -3.87
C PRO A 255 15.72 13.87 -4.20
N VAL A 256 15.15 14.03 -5.41
CA VAL A 256 14.06 13.22 -5.96
C VAL A 256 14.58 12.43 -7.16
N GLY A 257 14.09 11.19 -7.33
CA GLY A 257 14.37 10.34 -8.49
C GLY A 257 13.12 9.63 -9.00
N VAL A 258 13.29 8.78 -10.01
CA VAL A 258 12.21 8.03 -10.65
C VAL A 258 12.62 6.58 -10.86
N PHE A 259 11.79 5.62 -10.47
CA PHE A 259 11.94 4.23 -10.88
C PHE A 259 11.55 4.08 -12.35
N LEU A 260 12.48 3.60 -13.16
CA LEU A 260 12.35 3.53 -14.62
C LEU A 260 12.51 2.09 -15.10
N SER A 261 11.41 1.38 -15.30
CA SER A 261 11.43 0.03 -15.87
C SER A 261 11.59 0.00 -17.40
N GLY A 262 11.43 1.16 -18.06
CA GLY A 262 11.32 1.24 -19.53
C GLY A 262 9.93 0.85 -20.05
N GLY A 263 8.97 0.56 -19.18
CA GLY A 263 7.55 0.45 -19.50
C GLY A 263 6.92 1.83 -19.74
N LEU A 264 5.73 1.85 -20.36
CA LEU A 264 5.03 3.09 -20.71
C LEU A 264 4.86 4.04 -19.51
N ASP A 265 4.36 3.51 -18.40
CA ASP A 265 3.94 4.29 -17.23
C ASP A 265 5.12 5.02 -16.57
N SER A 266 6.17 4.26 -16.23
CA SER A 266 7.39 4.81 -15.64
C SER A 266 8.13 5.75 -16.60
N SER A 267 8.06 5.48 -17.91
CA SER A 267 8.71 6.31 -18.94
C SER A 267 7.99 7.67 -19.10
N VAL A 268 6.65 7.71 -19.03
CA VAL A 268 5.89 8.98 -19.05
C VAL A 268 6.26 9.82 -17.82
N ILE A 269 6.25 9.23 -16.62
CA ILE A 269 6.64 9.93 -15.39
C ILE A 269 8.08 10.46 -15.50
N ALA A 270 9.03 9.61 -15.92
CA ALA A 270 10.42 10.00 -16.02
C ALA A 270 10.65 11.14 -17.03
N ALA A 271 9.95 11.10 -18.18
CA ALA A 271 10.08 12.15 -19.20
C ALA A 271 9.50 13.49 -18.72
N ILE A 272 8.33 13.48 -18.06
CA ILE A 272 7.76 14.70 -17.48
C ILE A 272 8.66 15.23 -16.35
N ALA A 273 9.15 14.36 -15.47
CA ALA A 273 10.02 14.72 -14.36
C ALA A 273 11.35 15.33 -14.87
N ALA A 274 11.96 14.76 -15.91
CA ALA A 274 13.19 15.29 -16.52
C ALA A 274 12.99 16.67 -17.17
N ASN A 275 11.82 16.94 -17.74
CA ASN A 275 11.46 18.27 -18.26
C ASN A 275 11.35 19.34 -17.16
N LYS A 276 11.02 18.92 -15.92
CA LYS A 276 10.90 19.83 -14.76
C LYS A 276 12.21 19.94 -13.97
N GLN A 277 12.95 18.84 -13.88
CA GLN A 277 14.22 18.75 -13.17
C GLN A 277 15.27 18.12 -14.09
N PRO A 278 16.04 18.90 -14.85
CA PRO A 278 17.10 18.39 -15.72
C PRO A 278 18.09 17.49 -14.94
N HIS A 279 18.52 16.40 -15.56
CA HIS A 279 19.43 15.41 -14.98
C HIS A 279 18.87 14.66 -13.75
N ILE A 280 17.53 14.59 -13.58
CA ILE A 280 16.92 13.81 -12.52
C ILE A 280 17.48 12.38 -12.49
N SER A 281 17.70 11.85 -11.30
CA SER A 281 18.17 10.46 -11.14
C SER A 281 17.07 9.46 -11.52
N THR A 282 17.40 8.47 -12.35
CA THR A 282 16.50 7.38 -12.70
C THR A 282 17.13 6.04 -12.35
N PHE A 283 16.32 5.09 -11.90
CA PHE A 283 16.78 3.81 -11.37
C PHE A 283 16.08 2.67 -12.07
N SER A 284 16.86 1.70 -12.57
CA SER A 284 16.34 0.48 -13.18
C SER A 284 17.05 -0.77 -12.69
N MET A 285 16.42 -1.91 -12.90
CA MET A 285 16.96 -3.21 -12.57
C MET A 285 16.94 -4.12 -13.79
N GLY A 286 17.97 -4.92 -13.95
CA GLY A 286 18.08 -5.99 -14.93
C GLY A 286 18.24 -7.35 -14.26
N PHE A 287 18.04 -8.40 -15.05
CA PHE A 287 18.09 -9.80 -14.63
C PHE A 287 18.98 -10.62 -15.57
N ASP A 288 19.53 -11.73 -15.10
CA ASP A 288 20.36 -12.64 -15.92
C ASP A 288 19.60 -13.26 -17.11
N SER A 289 18.28 -13.30 -17.06
CA SER A 289 17.47 -13.89 -18.12
C SER A 289 17.20 -12.87 -19.22
N THR A 290 17.76 -13.10 -20.41
CA THR A 290 17.53 -12.25 -21.60
C THR A 290 16.06 -12.13 -22.01
N SER A 291 15.22 -13.12 -21.66
CA SER A 291 13.79 -13.10 -21.94
C SER A 291 12.98 -12.18 -20.99
N HIS A 292 13.56 -11.80 -19.85
CA HIS A 292 12.92 -11.00 -18.81
C HIS A 292 13.61 -9.64 -18.58
N ASP A 293 14.76 -9.41 -19.20
CA ASP A 293 15.54 -8.18 -19.03
C ASP A 293 15.00 -7.04 -19.90
N GLU A 294 14.38 -6.06 -19.25
CA GLU A 294 13.87 -4.83 -19.87
C GLU A 294 14.88 -3.67 -19.82
N SER A 295 16.07 -3.89 -19.28
CA SER A 295 17.07 -2.84 -19.01
C SER A 295 17.46 -2.01 -20.25
N ARG A 296 17.44 -2.62 -21.45
CA ARG A 296 17.70 -1.92 -22.71
C ARG A 296 16.71 -0.78 -22.98
N TYR A 297 15.44 -0.98 -22.63
CA TYR A 297 14.40 0.05 -22.82
C TYR A 297 14.54 1.17 -21.80
N ALA A 298 14.81 0.83 -20.53
CA ALA A 298 15.08 1.81 -19.50
C ALA A 298 16.29 2.69 -19.89
N LYS A 299 17.38 2.09 -20.35
CA LYS A 299 18.58 2.80 -20.85
C LYS A 299 18.26 3.70 -22.04
N THR A 300 17.44 3.24 -22.99
CA THR A 300 17.01 4.04 -24.15
C THR A 300 16.21 5.27 -23.70
N VAL A 301 15.21 5.09 -22.83
CA VAL A 301 14.43 6.21 -22.30
C VAL A 301 15.33 7.18 -21.54
N ALA A 302 16.16 6.69 -20.62
CA ALA A 302 17.08 7.50 -19.82
C ALA A 302 18.00 8.36 -20.69
N LYS A 303 18.56 7.77 -21.76
CA LYS A 303 19.38 8.50 -22.73
C LYS A 303 18.58 9.59 -23.46
N THR A 304 17.35 9.28 -23.87
CA THR A 304 16.49 10.21 -24.60
C THR A 304 16.11 11.42 -23.76
N ILE A 305 15.77 11.20 -22.47
CA ILE A 305 15.36 12.27 -21.54
C ILE A 305 16.54 12.96 -20.85
N GLY A 306 17.79 12.48 -21.05
CA GLY A 306 18.98 13.06 -20.46
C GLY A 306 19.07 12.90 -18.93
N SER A 307 18.49 11.83 -18.36
CA SER A 307 18.54 11.57 -16.93
C SER A 307 19.89 11.01 -16.47
N ASN A 308 20.20 11.19 -15.18
CA ASN A 308 21.31 10.49 -14.53
C ASN A 308 20.86 9.07 -14.17
N HIS A 309 21.19 8.10 -15.04
CA HIS A 309 20.63 6.75 -14.96
C HIS A 309 21.52 5.78 -14.18
N HIS A 310 20.93 5.14 -13.17
CA HIS A 310 21.54 4.08 -12.37
C HIS A 310 20.86 2.76 -12.69
N HIS A 311 21.68 1.78 -13.10
CA HIS A 311 21.21 0.44 -13.45
C HIS A 311 21.82 -0.59 -12.52
N PHE A 312 20.97 -1.40 -11.89
CA PHE A 312 21.36 -2.44 -10.94
C PHE A 312 21.03 -3.82 -11.48
N HIS A 313 21.70 -4.83 -10.93
CA HIS A 313 21.48 -6.22 -11.29
C HIS A 313 20.89 -6.99 -10.11
N PHE A 314 19.95 -7.89 -10.41
CA PHE A 314 19.30 -8.76 -9.43
C PHE A 314 19.37 -10.21 -9.93
N ASP A 315 19.95 -11.08 -9.12
CA ASP A 315 20.23 -12.48 -9.41
C ASP A 315 19.69 -13.43 -8.33
N GLU A 316 20.00 -14.72 -8.45
CA GLU A 316 19.62 -15.75 -7.50
C GLU A 316 20.23 -15.52 -6.11
N GLU A 317 21.48 -15.10 -6.02
CA GLU A 317 22.14 -14.81 -4.74
C GLU A 317 21.42 -13.67 -4.02
N SER A 318 21.04 -12.64 -4.77
CA SER A 318 20.19 -11.55 -4.28
C SER A 318 18.85 -12.08 -3.77
N PHE A 319 18.17 -12.97 -4.51
CA PHE A 319 16.93 -13.60 -4.08
C PHE A 319 17.11 -14.30 -2.73
N ARG A 320 18.11 -15.16 -2.60
CA ARG A 320 18.36 -15.95 -1.38
C ARG A 320 18.70 -15.10 -0.17
N SER A 321 19.56 -14.11 -0.35
CA SER A 321 20.00 -13.23 0.75
C SER A 321 18.92 -12.26 1.20
N LEU A 322 18.02 -11.83 0.30
CA LEU A 322 17.01 -10.82 0.60
C LEU A 322 15.69 -11.38 1.11
N LEU A 323 15.34 -12.64 0.84
CA LEU A 323 14.07 -13.21 1.25
C LEU A 323 13.78 -13.06 2.76
N PRO A 324 14.71 -13.40 3.69
CA PRO A 324 14.48 -13.20 5.12
C PRO A 324 14.37 -11.71 5.50
N LEU A 325 15.09 -10.83 4.80
CA LEU A 325 15.05 -9.38 5.06
C LEU A 325 13.73 -8.77 4.61
N VAL A 326 13.23 -9.15 3.44
CA VAL A 326 11.92 -8.75 2.93
C VAL A 326 10.81 -9.24 3.85
N ALA A 327 10.84 -10.51 4.25
CA ALA A 327 9.89 -11.07 5.21
C ALA A 327 9.91 -10.29 6.53
N SER A 328 11.09 -9.88 7.01
CA SER A 328 11.24 -9.07 8.22
C SER A 328 10.76 -7.63 8.04
N ALA A 329 10.79 -7.05 6.85
CA ALA A 329 10.33 -5.69 6.58
C ALA A 329 8.80 -5.57 6.51
N LEU A 330 8.10 -6.68 6.32
CA LEU A 330 6.65 -6.72 6.25
C LEU A 330 6.01 -6.68 7.65
N ASP A 331 4.95 -5.91 7.78
CA ASP A 331 4.05 -5.95 8.95
C ASP A 331 2.97 -7.03 8.80
N GLU A 332 2.50 -7.25 7.57
CA GLU A 332 1.55 -8.30 7.20
C GLU A 332 2.13 -9.14 6.06
N PRO A 333 1.73 -10.41 5.94
CA PRO A 333 2.19 -11.22 4.82
C PRO A 333 1.56 -10.71 3.51
N VAL A 334 2.40 -10.45 2.53
CA VAL A 334 2.03 -10.15 1.15
C VAL A 334 2.90 -11.01 0.25
N GLY A 335 2.30 -11.93 -0.51
CA GLY A 335 3.00 -12.92 -1.32
C GLY A 335 3.34 -12.45 -2.74
N ASP A 336 3.54 -11.16 -2.96
CA ASP A 336 3.93 -10.61 -4.26
C ASP A 336 5.44 -10.78 -4.49
N GLN A 337 5.79 -11.47 -5.57
CA GLN A 337 7.18 -11.76 -5.94
C GLN A 337 8.00 -10.50 -6.25
N ALA A 338 7.36 -9.42 -6.68
CA ALA A 338 8.02 -8.17 -7.02
C ALA A 338 8.61 -7.42 -5.80
N GLN A 339 8.32 -7.85 -4.57
CA GLN A 339 8.87 -7.24 -3.36
C GLN A 339 10.39 -7.36 -3.27
N LEU A 340 10.95 -8.51 -3.63
CA LEU A 340 12.38 -8.77 -3.52
C LEU A 340 13.21 -7.79 -4.37
N PRO A 341 12.97 -7.70 -5.70
CA PRO A 341 13.68 -6.74 -6.51
C PRO A 341 13.34 -5.28 -6.16
N LEU A 342 12.11 -4.99 -5.72
CA LEU A 342 11.74 -3.64 -5.27
C LEU A 342 12.52 -3.25 -4.01
N TYR A 343 12.66 -4.15 -3.03
CA TYR A 343 13.47 -3.94 -1.84
C TYR A 343 14.93 -3.61 -2.20
N TRP A 344 15.51 -4.40 -3.12
CA TRP A 344 16.87 -4.16 -3.62
C TRP A 344 16.99 -2.82 -4.33
N LEU A 345 16.06 -2.51 -5.24
CA LEU A 345 16.04 -1.25 -5.97
C LEU A 345 15.93 -0.04 -5.02
N CYS A 346 15.08 -0.13 -4.01
CA CYS A 346 14.93 0.92 -3.00
C CYS A 346 16.21 1.11 -2.17
N LYS A 347 16.88 0.02 -1.78
CA LYS A 347 18.17 0.06 -1.08
C LYS A 347 19.23 0.81 -1.88
N GLU A 348 19.35 0.51 -3.16
CA GLU A 348 20.34 1.13 -4.03
C GLU A 348 19.95 2.60 -4.36
N ALA A 349 18.68 2.86 -4.65
CA ALA A 349 18.21 4.22 -4.95
C ALA A 349 18.39 5.17 -3.74
N ARG A 350 18.24 4.68 -2.50
CA ARG A 350 18.42 5.50 -1.29
C ARG A 350 19.83 6.09 -1.14
N ARG A 351 20.80 5.52 -1.79
CA ARG A 351 22.17 6.07 -1.82
C ARG A 351 22.28 7.39 -2.59
N HIS A 352 21.30 7.70 -3.42
CA HIS A 352 21.28 8.84 -4.32
C HIS A 352 20.16 9.82 -4.05
N VAL A 353 18.99 9.32 -3.61
CA VAL A 353 17.78 10.13 -3.41
C VAL A 353 17.05 9.74 -2.13
N THR A 354 16.21 10.64 -1.64
CA THR A 354 15.34 10.38 -0.48
C THR A 354 13.89 10.16 -0.90
N VAL A 355 13.52 10.57 -2.11
CA VAL A 355 12.18 10.41 -2.70
C VAL A 355 12.33 9.72 -4.06
N ALA A 356 11.43 8.78 -4.38
CA ALA A 356 11.36 8.13 -5.69
C ALA A 356 9.92 8.05 -6.20
N LEU A 357 9.69 8.52 -7.44
CA LEU A 357 8.41 8.39 -8.12
C LEU A 357 8.29 7.02 -8.79
N SER A 358 7.09 6.43 -8.76
CA SER A 358 6.77 5.14 -9.39
C SER A 358 5.51 5.22 -10.25
N GLY A 359 5.38 4.28 -11.20
CA GLY A 359 4.25 4.16 -12.11
C GLY A 359 3.01 3.47 -11.53
N GLU A 360 2.95 3.23 -10.22
CA GLU A 360 1.84 2.53 -9.57
C GLU A 360 0.50 3.22 -9.81
N GLY A 361 -0.58 2.42 -9.95
CA GLY A 361 -1.93 2.89 -10.23
C GLY A 361 -2.27 3.03 -11.72
N ALA A 362 -1.28 3.10 -12.62
CA ALA A 362 -1.54 3.30 -14.05
C ALA A 362 -2.25 2.10 -14.70
N ASP A 363 -1.94 0.88 -14.27
CA ASP A 363 -2.54 -0.33 -14.80
C ASP A 363 -4.03 -0.43 -14.44
N GLU A 364 -4.39 -0.10 -13.22
CA GLU A 364 -5.76 -0.09 -12.71
C GLU A 364 -6.58 1.01 -13.38
N ILE A 365 -6.01 2.21 -13.52
CA ILE A 365 -6.71 3.39 -14.07
C ILE A 365 -6.96 3.24 -15.57
N PHE A 366 -5.96 2.77 -16.34
CA PHE A 366 -5.97 2.73 -17.80
C PHE A 366 -6.09 1.31 -18.40
N ALA A 367 -6.46 0.31 -17.58
CA ALA A 367 -6.63 -1.09 -17.98
C ALA A 367 -5.38 -1.71 -18.60
N GLY A 368 -4.28 -1.74 -17.83
CA GLY A 368 -3.00 -2.23 -18.29
C GLY A 368 -2.80 -3.74 -18.16
N TYR A 369 -3.51 -4.45 -17.30
CA TYR A 369 -3.31 -5.87 -17.05
C TYR A 369 -3.89 -6.76 -18.13
N ASP A 370 -3.24 -7.88 -18.41
CA ASP A 370 -3.69 -8.80 -19.46
C ASP A 370 -5.04 -9.45 -19.17
N TYR A 371 -5.37 -9.69 -17.90
CA TYR A 371 -6.67 -10.26 -17.54
C TYR A 371 -7.84 -9.31 -17.83
N TYR A 372 -7.63 -7.99 -17.90
CA TYR A 372 -8.67 -7.06 -18.34
C TYR A 372 -9.13 -7.29 -19.79
N LYS A 373 -8.28 -7.88 -20.65
CA LYS A 373 -8.64 -8.22 -22.03
C LYS A 373 -9.79 -9.22 -22.11
N ARG A 374 -9.99 -10.03 -21.08
CA ARG A 374 -11.13 -10.98 -20.99
C ARG A 374 -12.47 -10.26 -20.96
N HIS A 375 -12.55 -9.11 -20.30
CA HIS A 375 -13.78 -8.30 -20.23
C HIS A 375 -14.14 -7.69 -21.60
N ALA A 376 -13.16 -7.23 -22.38
CA ALA A 376 -13.38 -6.69 -23.73
C ALA A 376 -13.84 -7.75 -24.72
N THR A 377 -13.31 -8.98 -24.63
CA THR A 377 -13.66 -10.09 -25.54
C THR A 377 -15.06 -10.61 -25.27
N ALA A 378 -15.48 -10.70 -24.02
CA ALA A 378 -16.82 -11.14 -23.61
C ALA A 378 -17.91 -10.19 -24.12
N VAL A 379 -17.69 -8.88 -24.02
CA VAL A 379 -18.64 -7.85 -24.54
C VAL A 379 -18.78 -7.97 -26.05
N THR A 380 -17.69 -8.19 -26.80
CA THR A 380 -17.73 -8.31 -28.26
C THR A 380 -18.51 -9.58 -28.69
N TRP A 381 -18.40 -10.69 -27.96
CA TRP A 381 -19.10 -11.93 -28.25
C TRP A 381 -20.59 -11.83 -27.88
N LEU A 382 -20.93 -11.26 -26.72
CA LEU A 382 -22.31 -11.02 -26.27
C LEU A 382 -23.05 -10.04 -27.19
N ASN A 383 -22.39 -8.97 -27.66
CA ASN A 383 -22.97 -8.05 -28.64
C ASN A 383 -23.20 -8.71 -30.01
N LYS A 384 -22.34 -9.63 -30.44
CA LYS A 384 -22.55 -10.46 -31.65
C LYS A 384 -23.65 -11.51 -31.48
N LEU A 385 -23.85 -12.07 -30.26
CA LEU A 385 -24.95 -12.99 -29.97
C LEU A 385 -26.28 -12.25 -29.78
N GLY A 386 -26.28 -11.11 -29.06
CA GLY A 386 -27.47 -10.28 -28.84
C GLY A 386 -28.08 -9.70 -30.11
N ALA A 387 -27.26 -9.52 -31.16
CA ALA A 387 -27.74 -9.18 -32.49
C ALA A 387 -28.41 -10.37 -33.23
N ARG A 388 -28.28 -11.62 -32.71
CA ARG A 388 -28.85 -12.83 -33.31
C ARG A 388 -29.98 -13.47 -32.49
N VAL A 389 -30.15 -13.12 -31.22
CA VAL A 389 -31.17 -13.70 -30.33
C VAL A 389 -31.81 -12.58 -29.54
N GLY A 390 -33.12 -12.37 -29.78
CA GLY A 390 -33.91 -11.37 -29.07
C GLY A 390 -33.81 -11.60 -27.52
N ARG A 391 -33.75 -10.47 -26.83
CA ARG A 391 -33.66 -10.33 -25.36
C ARG A 391 -34.38 -11.44 -24.59
N SER A 392 -33.65 -12.37 -24.03
CA SER A 392 -34.12 -13.17 -22.88
C SER A 392 -32.97 -13.30 -21.89
N SER A 393 -33.24 -12.84 -20.67
CA SER A 393 -32.57 -13.12 -19.38
C SER A 393 -31.20 -13.80 -19.43
N ALA A 394 -30.14 -13.02 -19.61
CA ALA A 394 -28.76 -13.45 -19.43
C ALA A 394 -28.21 -12.91 -18.09
N ALA A 395 -28.73 -13.42 -16.98
CA ALA A 395 -28.30 -12.98 -15.64
C ALA A 395 -27.41 -14.01 -14.91
N GLU A 396 -27.05 -15.14 -15.53
CA GLU A 396 -26.39 -16.24 -14.77
C GLU A 396 -25.17 -16.91 -15.41
N SER A 397 -24.50 -16.31 -16.37
CA SER A 397 -23.24 -16.87 -16.85
C SER A 397 -22.11 -15.87 -16.71
N SER A 398 -21.34 -16.02 -15.64
CA SER A 398 -20.06 -15.31 -15.48
C SER A 398 -19.15 -15.59 -16.68
N PRO A 399 -18.60 -14.57 -17.36
CA PRO A 399 -17.70 -14.74 -18.50
C PRO A 399 -16.45 -15.58 -18.21
N ALA A 400 -16.10 -15.73 -16.94
CA ALA A 400 -14.94 -16.48 -16.47
C ALA A 400 -14.98 -17.98 -16.81
N ARG A 401 -16.15 -18.55 -17.14
CA ARG A 401 -16.28 -19.99 -17.48
C ARG A 401 -16.06 -20.32 -18.96
N LEU A 402 -15.79 -19.34 -19.82
CA LEU A 402 -15.73 -19.53 -21.27
C LEU A 402 -14.32 -19.57 -21.87
N ILE A 403 -13.27 -19.51 -21.05
CA ILE A 403 -11.88 -19.58 -21.53
C ILE A 403 -11.21 -20.75 -20.81
N ASP A 404 -10.58 -21.64 -21.58
CA ASP A 404 -9.73 -22.75 -21.10
C ASP A 404 -8.51 -22.21 -20.32
N ASN A 405 -8.74 -21.69 -19.10
CA ASN A 405 -7.67 -21.33 -18.19
C ASN A 405 -7.79 -22.23 -16.95
N PRO A 406 -6.79 -23.07 -16.66
CA PRO A 406 -6.82 -23.98 -15.53
C PRO A 406 -6.72 -23.28 -14.17
N GLU A 407 -6.38 -21.98 -14.13
CA GLU A 407 -6.27 -21.23 -12.89
C GLU A 407 -7.62 -20.62 -12.47
N PRO A 408 -8.03 -20.79 -11.20
CA PRO A 408 -9.20 -20.12 -10.67
C PRO A 408 -8.99 -18.60 -10.65
N VAL A 409 -10.05 -17.84 -10.92
CA VAL A 409 -10.01 -16.36 -10.95
C VAL A 409 -11.18 -15.79 -10.16
N THR A 410 -11.01 -14.54 -9.69
CA THR A 410 -12.09 -13.75 -9.09
C THR A 410 -13.07 -13.25 -10.17
N PRO A 411 -14.24 -12.70 -9.81
CA PRO A 411 -15.14 -12.02 -10.74
C PRO A 411 -14.50 -10.87 -11.52
N SER A 412 -13.53 -10.15 -10.94
CA SER A 412 -12.76 -9.11 -11.64
C SER A 412 -11.75 -9.71 -12.63
N GLY A 413 -11.49 -11.01 -12.56
CA GLY A 413 -10.51 -11.71 -13.38
C GLY A 413 -9.13 -11.87 -12.75
N PHE A 414 -8.94 -11.39 -11.52
CA PHE A 414 -7.68 -11.55 -10.78
C PHE A 414 -7.37 -13.04 -10.54
N PRO A 415 -6.16 -13.52 -10.84
CA PRO A 415 -5.82 -14.94 -10.70
C PRO A 415 -5.62 -15.33 -9.23
N LEU A 416 -6.34 -16.35 -8.76
CA LEU A 416 -6.20 -16.90 -7.43
C LEU A 416 -4.96 -17.81 -7.32
N LEU A 417 -4.41 -17.94 -6.11
CA LEU A 417 -3.32 -18.89 -5.84
C LEU A 417 -3.80 -20.34 -5.85
N THR A 418 -5.00 -20.58 -5.30
CA THR A 418 -5.60 -21.91 -5.25
C THR A 418 -7.13 -21.83 -5.12
N ASP A 419 -7.81 -22.90 -5.50
CA ASP A 419 -9.26 -23.04 -5.38
C ASP A 419 -9.71 -23.30 -3.93
N VAL A 420 -11.04 -23.36 -3.71
CA VAL A 420 -11.63 -23.64 -2.39
C VAL A 420 -11.14 -24.97 -1.82
N ALA A 421 -11.07 -26.03 -2.64
CA ALA A 421 -10.62 -27.33 -2.19
C ALA A 421 -9.14 -27.33 -1.78
N GLY A 422 -8.30 -26.58 -2.48
CA GLY A 422 -6.90 -26.35 -2.10
C GLY A 422 -6.77 -25.64 -0.77
N ARG A 423 -7.55 -24.56 -0.55
CA ARG A 423 -7.55 -23.84 0.73
C ARG A 423 -8.05 -24.69 1.90
N GLN A 424 -9.10 -25.49 1.67
CA GLN A 424 -9.59 -26.45 2.69
C GLN A 424 -8.52 -27.46 3.11
N ARG A 425 -7.73 -27.97 2.17
CA ARG A 425 -6.61 -28.86 2.50
C ARG A 425 -5.50 -28.14 3.27
N LEU A 426 -5.12 -26.94 2.84
CA LEU A 426 -4.01 -26.19 3.44
C LEU A 426 -4.32 -25.62 4.83
N ALA A 427 -5.57 -25.23 5.10
CA ALA A 427 -5.97 -24.55 6.33
C ALA A 427 -7.10 -25.23 7.12
N GLY A 428 -7.62 -26.37 6.65
CA GLY A 428 -8.47 -27.28 7.41
C GLY A 428 -9.77 -26.71 7.95
N ALA A 429 -10.70 -26.16 7.12
CA ALA A 429 -12.06 -25.82 7.57
C ALA A 429 -13.01 -25.63 6.38
N ASN A 430 -14.33 -25.59 6.63
CA ASN A 430 -15.30 -25.11 5.64
C ASN A 430 -15.05 -23.61 5.38
N ARG A 431 -14.75 -23.27 4.13
CA ARG A 431 -14.39 -21.92 3.72
C ARG A 431 -15.40 -21.37 2.72
N ALA A 432 -15.75 -20.09 2.87
CA ALA A 432 -16.59 -19.38 1.92
C ALA A 432 -15.85 -19.16 0.58
N GLU A 433 -16.60 -19.03 -0.49
CA GLU A 433 -16.00 -18.65 -1.76
C GLU A 433 -15.53 -17.18 -1.70
N ILE A 434 -14.31 -16.91 -2.19
CA ILE A 434 -13.79 -15.54 -2.34
C ILE A 434 -14.70 -14.70 -3.24
N THR A 435 -15.39 -15.36 -4.17
CA THR A 435 -16.39 -14.77 -5.06
C THR A 435 -17.47 -14.01 -4.29
N GLU A 436 -18.02 -14.59 -3.20
CA GLU A 436 -19.05 -13.92 -2.38
C GLU A 436 -18.53 -12.64 -1.71
N TRP A 437 -17.28 -12.67 -1.26
CA TRP A 437 -16.64 -11.49 -0.69
C TRP A 437 -16.44 -10.38 -1.73
N GLU A 438 -15.91 -10.72 -2.93
CA GLU A 438 -15.70 -9.77 -4.01
C GLU A 438 -17.02 -9.24 -4.56
N GLU A 439 -18.04 -10.09 -4.71
CA GLU A 439 -19.40 -9.66 -5.08
C GLU A 439 -20.01 -8.70 -4.08
N GLY A 440 -19.77 -8.90 -2.79
CA GLY A 440 -20.16 -7.98 -1.73
C GLY A 440 -19.48 -6.62 -1.87
N LEU A 441 -18.19 -6.59 -2.20
CA LEU A 441 -17.46 -5.36 -2.51
C LEU A 441 -17.97 -4.69 -3.79
N MET A 442 -18.22 -5.45 -4.84
CA MET A 442 -18.76 -4.94 -6.10
C MET A 442 -20.22 -4.49 -5.99
N GLY A 443 -20.93 -4.91 -4.96
CA GLY A 443 -22.34 -4.53 -4.72
C GLY A 443 -22.56 -3.03 -4.50
N TRP A 444 -21.52 -2.29 -4.12
CA TRP A 444 -21.56 -0.83 -3.99
C TRP A 444 -21.16 -0.09 -5.29
N LEU A 445 -20.55 -0.79 -6.27
CA LEU A 445 -20.25 -0.23 -7.58
C LEU A 445 -21.52 -0.18 -8.43
N ASP A 446 -21.64 0.85 -9.25
CA ASP A 446 -22.77 1.02 -10.16
C ASP A 446 -22.87 -0.19 -11.11
N ARG A 447 -23.97 -0.95 -11.00
CA ARG A 447 -24.21 -2.14 -11.84
C ARG A 447 -24.46 -1.80 -13.30
N SER A 448 -24.75 -0.54 -13.63
CA SER A 448 -24.91 -0.07 -15.01
C SER A 448 -23.56 0.13 -15.71
N ALA A 449 -22.46 0.26 -14.96
CA ALA A 449 -21.14 0.45 -15.51
C ALA A 449 -20.65 -0.79 -16.30
N ASP A 450 -19.78 -0.56 -17.27
CA ASP A 450 -19.13 -1.60 -18.06
C ASP A 450 -18.33 -2.57 -17.18
N SER A 451 -18.23 -3.84 -17.60
CA SER A 451 -17.53 -4.87 -16.84
C SER A 451 -16.04 -4.58 -16.64
N LEU A 452 -15.38 -3.93 -17.60
CA LEU A 452 -14.00 -3.50 -17.49
C LEU A 452 -13.84 -2.39 -16.45
N GLN A 453 -14.77 -1.41 -16.45
CA GLN A 453 -14.76 -0.33 -15.46
C GLN A 453 -14.96 -0.88 -14.04
N ARG A 454 -15.88 -1.83 -13.86
CA ARG A 454 -16.08 -2.48 -12.56
C ARG A 454 -14.87 -3.27 -12.10
N ALA A 455 -14.25 -4.06 -12.99
CA ALA A 455 -13.03 -4.79 -12.68
C ALA A 455 -11.90 -3.85 -12.24
N ALA A 456 -11.65 -2.79 -12.99
CA ALA A 456 -10.65 -1.77 -12.67
C ALA A 456 -10.93 -1.08 -11.32
N ALA A 457 -12.20 -0.74 -11.05
CA ALA A 457 -12.58 -0.13 -9.77
C ALA A 457 -12.49 -1.10 -8.60
N THR A 458 -12.74 -2.39 -8.81
CA THR A 458 -12.53 -3.43 -7.79
C THR A 458 -11.06 -3.52 -7.42
N ASP A 459 -10.17 -3.60 -8.39
CA ASP A 459 -8.73 -3.65 -8.15
C ASP A 459 -8.23 -2.37 -7.46
N MET A 460 -8.73 -1.20 -7.85
CA MET A 460 -8.47 0.08 -7.16
C MET A 460 -8.94 0.09 -5.70
N ALA A 461 -9.98 -0.65 -5.37
CA ALA A 461 -10.55 -0.70 -4.02
C ALA A 461 -9.97 -1.81 -3.14
N THR A 462 -9.29 -2.79 -3.71
CA THR A 462 -8.82 -4.01 -3.01
C THR A 462 -7.32 -4.24 -3.23
N TRP A 463 -6.94 -4.66 -4.42
CA TRP A 463 -5.55 -5.05 -4.71
C TRP A 463 -4.59 -3.87 -4.61
N LEU A 464 -4.96 -2.71 -5.15
CA LEU A 464 -4.11 -1.53 -5.08
C LEU A 464 -3.76 -1.12 -3.63
N PRO A 465 -4.73 -0.87 -2.71
CA PRO A 465 -4.43 -0.43 -1.35
C PRO A 465 -3.89 -1.51 -0.42
N ASP A 466 -4.18 -2.80 -0.68
CA ASP A 466 -3.95 -3.89 0.26
C ASP A 466 -2.80 -4.83 -0.14
N ASP A 467 -2.31 -4.70 -1.39
CA ASP A 467 -1.10 -5.37 -1.88
C ASP A 467 -0.09 -4.37 -2.45
N LEU A 468 -0.42 -3.68 -3.56
CA LEU A 468 0.55 -2.87 -4.31
C LEU A 468 1.10 -1.72 -3.48
N MET A 469 0.24 -0.96 -2.79
CA MET A 469 0.67 0.15 -1.95
C MET A 469 1.34 -0.34 -0.65
N VAL A 470 0.89 -1.47 -0.09
CA VAL A 470 1.57 -2.10 1.05
C VAL A 470 3.00 -2.51 0.67
N LYS A 471 3.16 -3.23 -0.43
CA LYS A 471 4.46 -3.62 -0.97
C LYS A 471 5.35 -2.40 -1.21
N PHE A 472 4.83 -1.40 -1.94
CA PHE A 472 5.59 -0.20 -2.31
C PHE A 472 6.05 0.58 -1.08
N ASP A 473 5.14 0.84 -0.13
CA ASP A 473 5.45 1.54 1.12
C ASP A 473 6.46 0.75 1.97
N ARG A 474 6.25 -0.56 2.17
CA ARG A 474 7.11 -1.36 3.06
C ARG A 474 8.51 -1.52 2.51
N MET A 475 8.65 -1.83 1.22
CA MET A 475 9.96 -2.04 0.61
C MET A 475 10.76 -0.75 0.54
N SER A 476 10.14 0.38 0.22
CA SER A 476 10.81 1.68 0.19
C SER A 476 11.16 2.18 1.59
N MET A 477 10.24 2.05 2.55
CA MET A 477 10.47 2.53 3.92
C MET A 477 11.40 1.66 4.76
N ALA A 478 11.64 0.41 4.38
CA ALA A 478 12.71 -0.39 4.95
C ALA A 478 14.10 0.26 4.76
N HIS A 479 14.20 1.18 3.81
CA HIS A 479 15.44 1.92 3.48
C HIS A 479 15.30 3.42 3.68
N SER A 480 14.28 3.92 4.38
CA SER A 480 14.03 5.35 4.56
C SER A 480 13.97 6.11 3.21
N LEU A 481 13.34 5.48 2.21
CA LEU A 481 13.08 6.05 0.90
C LEU A 481 11.58 6.32 0.76
N GLU A 482 11.19 7.55 0.45
CA GLU A 482 9.79 7.88 0.23
C GLU A 482 9.35 7.53 -1.18
N GLY A 483 8.42 6.57 -1.32
CA GLY A 483 7.77 6.26 -2.59
C GLY A 483 6.56 7.13 -2.84
N ARG A 484 6.41 7.68 -4.06
CA ARG A 484 5.28 8.49 -4.53
C ARG A 484 4.69 7.92 -5.82
N ALA A 485 3.36 7.87 -5.91
CA ALA A 485 2.61 7.36 -7.05
C ALA A 485 1.83 8.49 -7.77
N PRO A 486 2.40 9.17 -8.78
CA PRO A 486 1.76 10.32 -9.42
C PRO A 486 0.40 10.02 -10.04
N TYR A 487 0.16 8.82 -10.55
CA TYR A 487 -1.14 8.46 -11.12
C TYR A 487 -2.26 8.42 -10.08
N LEU A 488 -1.95 8.24 -8.78
CA LEU A 488 -2.93 8.22 -7.70
C LEU A 488 -3.34 9.64 -7.24
N THR A 489 -3.54 10.53 -8.20
CA THR A 489 -4.14 11.84 -7.98
C THR A 489 -5.65 11.73 -8.14
N PRO A 490 -6.49 12.30 -7.25
CA PRO A 490 -7.95 12.17 -7.35
C PRO A 490 -8.52 12.53 -8.73
N LEU A 491 -7.95 13.56 -9.38
CA LEU A 491 -8.38 14.00 -10.71
C LEU A 491 -8.01 12.98 -11.79
N VAL A 492 -6.78 12.44 -11.78
CA VAL A 492 -6.32 11.43 -12.75
C VAL A 492 -7.13 10.14 -12.60
N VAL A 493 -7.35 9.68 -11.37
CA VAL A 493 -8.16 8.48 -11.07
C VAL A 493 -9.58 8.65 -11.55
N ALA A 494 -10.26 9.75 -11.15
CA ALA A 494 -11.65 10.01 -11.56
C ALA A 494 -11.80 10.11 -13.08
N THR A 495 -10.86 10.82 -13.74
CA THR A 495 -10.87 10.96 -15.21
C THR A 495 -10.59 9.62 -15.89
N GLY A 496 -9.56 8.91 -15.47
CA GLY A 496 -9.19 7.63 -16.08
C GLY A 496 -10.26 6.55 -15.93
N LEU A 497 -10.92 6.46 -14.76
CA LEU A 497 -12.04 5.53 -14.57
C LEU A 497 -13.27 5.89 -15.42
N ALA A 498 -13.52 7.19 -15.65
CA ALA A 498 -14.63 7.66 -16.49
C ALA A 498 -14.34 7.54 -18.01
N LEU A 499 -13.10 7.25 -18.45
CA LEU A 499 -12.82 7.04 -19.87
C LEU A 499 -13.62 5.85 -20.42
N PRO A 500 -14.15 5.99 -21.66
CA PRO A 500 -14.81 4.86 -22.35
C PRO A 500 -13.90 3.63 -22.42
N PRO A 501 -14.45 2.40 -22.37
CA PRO A 501 -13.66 1.17 -22.47
C PRO A 501 -12.72 1.13 -23.67
N SER A 502 -13.13 1.67 -24.82
CA SER A 502 -12.32 1.76 -26.04
C SER A 502 -11.10 2.67 -25.92
N GLU A 503 -11.10 3.62 -24.99
CA GLU A 503 -9.97 4.50 -24.67
C GLU A 503 -8.97 3.85 -23.71
N LYS A 504 -9.38 2.78 -23.06
CA LYS A 504 -8.56 1.98 -22.16
C LYS A 504 -7.99 0.75 -22.87
N LEU A 505 -8.84 0.02 -23.58
CA LEU A 505 -8.50 -1.24 -24.22
C LEU A 505 -9.14 -1.31 -25.62
N ASN A 506 -8.31 -1.50 -26.65
CA ASN A 506 -8.75 -1.67 -28.04
C ASN A 506 -8.04 -2.88 -28.69
N GLY A 507 -8.76 -3.97 -28.84
CA GLY A 507 -8.19 -5.24 -29.30
C GLY A 507 -7.09 -5.73 -28.34
N ALA A 508 -5.88 -5.88 -28.84
CA ALA A 508 -4.71 -6.28 -28.04
C ALA A 508 -4.02 -5.10 -27.34
N THR A 509 -4.37 -3.87 -27.68
CA THR A 509 -3.70 -2.65 -27.18
C THR A 509 -4.35 -2.19 -25.88
N SER A 510 -3.61 -2.23 -24.79
CA SER A 510 -3.99 -1.68 -23.48
C SER A 510 -3.50 -0.24 -23.31
N LYS A 511 -4.10 0.50 -22.36
CA LYS A 511 -3.74 1.90 -22.01
C LYS A 511 -3.83 2.85 -23.20
N VAL A 512 -4.84 2.70 -24.05
CA VAL A 512 -4.96 3.43 -25.33
C VAL A 512 -4.81 4.95 -25.14
N ALA A 513 -5.57 5.54 -24.20
CA ALA A 513 -5.49 6.98 -23.94
C ALA A 513 -4.11 7.41 -23.43
N LEU A 514 -3.50 6.63 -22.51
CA LEU A 514 -2.16 6.94 -21.99
C LEU A 514 -1.10 6.85 -23.09
N ARG A 515 -1.16 5.82 -23.97
CA ARG A 515 -0.26 5.70 -25.13
C ARG A 515 -0.37 6.91 -26.06
N ARG A 516 -1.59 7.33 -26.35
CA ARG A 516 -1.84 8.47 -27.25
C ARG A 516 -1.22 9.77 -26.74
N ILE A 517 -1.33 10.07 -25.45
CA ILE A 517 -0.70 11.25 -24.86
C ILE A 517 0.81 11.09 -24.67
N ALA A 518 1.30 9.87 -24.46
CA ALA A 518 2.70 9.57 -24.23
C ALA A 518 3.62 9.99 -25.41
N GLY A 519 3.08 9.98 -26.65
CA GLY A 519 3.79 10.47 -27.84
C GLY A 519 4.21 11.95 -27.78
N ARG A 520 3.76 12.71 -26.78
CA ARG A 520 4.24 14.08 -26.51
C ARG A 520 5.65 14.10 -25.89
N TRP A 521 6.05 13.05 -25.22
CA TRP A 521 7.29 13.00 -24.44
C TRP A 521 8.23 11.86 -24.84
N LEU A 522 7.68 10.81 -25.48
CA LEU A 522 8.38 9.56 -25.75
C LEU A 522 8.38 9.25 -27.25
N ALA A 523 9.45 8.59 -27.69
CA ALA A 523 9.57 8.10 -29.05
C ALA A 523 8.58 6.94 -29.32
N PRO A 524 8.14 6.76 -30.60
CA PRO A 524 7.16 5.73 -30.96
C PRO A 524 7.54 4.32 -30.50
N GLU A 525 8.80 3.94 -30.58
CA GLU A 525 9.32 2.64 -30.17
C GLU A 525 9.08 2.29 -28.69
N ILE A 526 8.96 3.30 -27.83
CA ILE A 526 8.62 3.13 -26.41
C ILE A 526 7.09 3.11 -26.23
N VAL A 527 6.40 3.99 -26.96
CA VAL A 527 4.94 4.10 -26.87
C VAL A 527 4.23 2.86 -27.40
N GLU A 528 4.70 2.30 -28.51
CA GLU A 528 4.10 1.15 -29.19
C GLU A 528 4.49 -0.20 -28.60
N ARG A 529 5.47 -0.22 -27.70
CA ARG A 529 5.96 -1.44 -27.08
C ARG A 529 4.82 -2.25 -26.42
N PRO A 530 4.75 -3.57 -26.66
CA PRO A 530 3.86 -4.45 -25.91
C PRO A 530 4.17 -4.40 -24.41
N LYS A 531 3.13 -4.47 -23.56
CA LYS A 531 3.36 -4.61 -22.12
C LYS A 531 4.06 -5.93 -21.86
N GLN A 532 5.16 -5.87 -21.11
CA GLN A 532 5.74 -7.02 -20.43
C GLN A 532 5.48 -6.85 -18.94
N GLY A 533 4.96 -7.91 -18.30
CA GLY A 533 4.89 -7.96 -16.85
C GLY A 533 6.28 -8.10 -16.26
N PHE A 534 6.44 -7.70 -15.02
CA PHE A 534 7.64 -7.95 -14.24
C PHE A 534 7.69 -9.45 -13.90
N VAL A 535 8.39 -10.24 -14.71
CA VAL A 535 8.46 -11.70 -14.58
C VAL A 535 9.86 -12.10 -14.12
N LEU A 536 9.91 -12.80 -13.00
CA LEU A 536 11.13 -13.37 -12.43
C LEU A 536 11.23 -14.87 -12.79
N PRO A 537 12.43 -15.44 -12.89
CA PRO A 537 12.61 -16.88 -13.05
C PRO A 537 12.36 -17.62 -11.72
N MET A 538 11.21 -17.31 -11.09
CA MET A 538 10.87 -17.66 -9.71
C MET A 538 10.86 -19.18 -9.49
N GLY A 539 10.32 -19.95 -10.44
CA GLY A 539 10.29 -21.40 -10.33
C GLY A 539 11.70 -22.02 -10.18
N LYS A 540 12.68 -21.51 -10.93
CA LYS A 540 14.08 -21.93 -10.82
C LYS A 540 14.66 -21.56 -9.46
N TRP A 541 14.47 -20.31 -9.00
CA TRP A 541 15.04 -19.84 -7.74
C TRP A 541 14.42 -20.53 -6.52
N LEU A 542 13.13 -20.83 -6.56
CA LEU A 542 12.46 -21.62 -5.51
C LEU A 542 12.99 -23.04 -5.44
N ALA A 543 13.18 -23.73 -6.58
CA ALA A 543 13.78 -25.06 -6.59
C ALA A 543 15.16 -25.05 -5.94
N GLN A 544 16.01 -24.11 -6.32
CA GLN A 544 17.36 -23.96 -5.78
C GLN A 544 17.36 -23.57 -4.28
N TRP A 545 16.40 -22.75 -3.84
CA TRP A 545 16.21 -22.44 -2.43
C TRP A 545 15.95 -23.71 -1.60
N PHE A 546 14.96 -24.51 -2.01
CA PHE A 546 14.60 -25.72 -1.26
C PHE A 546 15.66 -26.80 -1.33
N ASP A 547 16.42 -26.91 -2.41
CA ASP A 547 17.56 -27.82 -2.50
C ASP A 547 18.65 -27.49 -1.47
N ALA A 548 18.90 -26.20 -1.23
CA ALA A 548 19.89 -25.74 -0.27
C ALA A 548 19.42 -25.83 1.20
N GLU A 549 18.12 -25.67 1.46
CA GLU A 549 17.52 -25.71 2.81
C GLU A 549 17.14 -27.12 3.28
N GLY A 550 17.51 -28.17 2.53
CA GLY A 550 17.40 -29.58 2.98
C GLY A 550 16.08 -30.28 2.66
N SER A 551 15.34 -29.85 1.71
CA SER A 551 14.05 -30.26 1.16
C SER A 551 12.87 -29.39 1.63
N GLY A 552 11.97 -29.11 0.69
CA GLY A 552 10.76 -28.31 1.00
C GLY A 552 9.89 -28.93 2.09
N ARG A 553 9.91 -30.25 2.24
CA ARG A 553 9.14 -30.97 3.27
C ARG A 553 9.64 -30.67 4.68
N GLU A 554 10.93 -30.85 4.91
CA GLU A 554 11.54 -30.64 6.24
C GLU A 554 11.48 -29.19 6.65
N TYR A 555 11.70 -28.28 5.70
CA TYR A 555 11.62 -26.85 5.90
C TYR A 555 10.28 -26.41 6.49
N PHE A 556 9.15 -26.84 5.90
CA PHE A 556 7.82 -26.44 6.34
C PHE A 556 7.39 -27.15 7.64
N ILE A 557 7.69 -28.43 7.81
CA ILE A 557 7.34 -29.17 9.05
C ILE A 557 8.03 -28.57 10.28
N ALA A 558 9.26 -28.07 10.13
CA ALA A 558 10.00 -27.45 11.22
C ALA A 558 9.49 -26.04 11.61
N ARG A 559 8.65 -25.40 10.79
CA ARG A 559 8.25 -23.98 10.93
C ARG A 559 6.73 -23.82 10.95
N ALA A 560 6.10 -24.20 12.06
CA ALA A 560 4.65 -24.13 12.20
C ALA A 560 4.11 -22.70 12.10
N VAL A 561 3.00 -22.56 11.37
CA VAL A 561 2.16 -21.35 11.31
C VAL A 561 0.75 -21.75 11.78
N PRO A 562 0.20 -21.10 12.81
CA PRO A 562 -1.15 -21.41 13.27
C PRO A 562 -2.19 -21.18 12.16
N GLY A 563 -3.16 -22.09 12.05
CA GLY A 563 -4.18 -22.03 11.02
C GLY A 563 -3.78 -22.71 9.70
N LEU A 564 -2.56 -23.30 9.60
CA LEU A 564 -2.12 -24.12 8.47
C LEU A 564 -1.86 -25.57 8.88
N ASP A 565 -2.26 -26.50 8.00
CA ASP A 565 -1.77 -27.89 8.04
C ASP A 565 -0.39 -27.98 7.39
N MET A 566 0.65 -27.91 8.22
CA MET A 566 2.04 -27.91 7.73
C MET A 566 2.43 -29.22 7.03
N THR A 567 1.73 -30.32 7.32
CA THR A 567 1.95 -31.60 6.61
C THR A 567 1.45 -31.51 5.18
N GLU A 568 0.26 -30.91 5.00
CA GLU A 568 -0.30 -30.68 3.66
C GLU A 568 0.50 -29.61 2.90
N VAL A 569 0.93 -28.54 3.53
CA VAL A 569 1.83 -27.52 2.93
C VAL A 569 3.11 -28.19 2.42
N ALA A 570 3.73 -29.02 3.26
CA ALA A 570 4.95 -29.76 2.90
C ALA A 570 4.71 -30.75 1.73
N ARG A 571 3.57 -31.44 1.72
CA ARG A 571 3.18 -32.36 0.65
C ARG A 571 2.97 -31.62 -0.68
N VAL A 572 2.18 -30.54 -0.67
CA VAL A 572 1.91 -29.71 -1.86
C VAL A 572 3.19 -29.13 -2.44
N THR A 573 4.12 -28.72 -1.57
CA THR A 573 5.43 -28.22 -1.98
C THR A 573 6.29 -29.30 -2.63
N ALA A 574 6.39 -30.48 -2.02
CA ALA A 574 7.16 -31.58 -2.56
C ALA A 574 6.62 -32.05 -3.93
N ASP A 575 5.29 -32.14 -4.05
CA ASP A 575 4.62 -32.48 -5.32
C ASP A 575 4.94 -31.44 -6.40
N ASP A 576 4.92 -30.15 -6.07
CA ASP A 576 5.16 -29.07 -7.02
C ASP A 576 6.64 -28.99 -7.45
N LEU A 577 7.57 -29.16 -6.51
CA LEU A 577 9.02 -29.23 -6.79
C LEU A 577 9.33 -30.42 -7.72
N SER A 578 8.74 -31.59 -7.46
CA SER A 578 8.93 -32.79 -8.30
C SER A 578 8.35 -32.63 -9.72
N ALA A 579 7.34 -31.78 -9.87
CA ALA A 579 6.69 -31.46 -11.15
C ALA A 579 7.36 -30.28 -11.90
N GLY A 580 8.46 -29.73 -11.39
CA GLY A 580 9.20 -28.63 -11.99
C GLY A 580 8.64 -27.25 -11.67
N VAL A 581 8.04 -27.09 -10.50
CA VAL A 581 7.47 -25.83 -10.00
C VAL A 581 6.43 -25.22 -10.97
N ARG A 582 5.24 -25.80 -10.97
CA ARG A 582 4.13 -25.32 -11.81
C ARG A 582 3.28 -24.23 -11.14
N ARG A 583 3.25 -24.20 -9.80
CA ARG A 583 2.49 -23.25 -8.98
C ARG A 583 3.43 -22.29 -8.23
N GLU A 584 4.34 -21.66 -8.96
CA GLU A 584 5.39 -20.81 -8.37
C GLU A 584 4.84 -19.68 -7.49
N ARG A 585 3.68 -19.09 -7.83
CA ARG A 585 3.04 -18.05 -7.02
C ARG A 585 2.56 -18.59 -5.68
N LEU A 586 1.91 -19.74 -5.66
CA LEU A 586 1.47 -20.39 -4.42
C LEU A 586 2.66 -20.78 -3.55
N LEU A 587 3.66 -21.40 -4.16
CA LEU A 587 4.86 -21.84 -3.44
C LEU A 587 5.62 -20.66 -2.83
N PHE A 588 5.78 -19.57 -3.57
CA PHE A 588 6.39 -18.34 -3.06
C PHE A 588 5.58 -17.72 -1.93
N ALA A 589 4.25 -17.62 -2.08
CA ALA A 589 3.38 -17.06 -1.06
C ALA A 589 3.42 -17.87 0.25
N MET A 590 3.46 -19.22 0.17
CA MET A 590 3.62 -20.07 1.36
C MET A 590 5.00 -19.90 2.01
N LEU A 591 6.06 -19.84 1.21
CA LEU A 591 7.42 -19.62 1.71
C LEU A 591 7.51 -18.26 2.43
N LEU A 592 7.03 -17.20 1.81
CA LEU A 592 7.06 -15.86 2.41
C LEU A 592 6.21 -15.78 3.69
N LEU A 593 5.03 -16.41 3.71
CA LEU A 593 4.17 -16.46 4.91
C LEU A 593 4.91 -17.10 6.09
N VAL A 594 5.60 -18.21 5.85
CA VAL A 594 6.35 -18.91 6.91
C VAL A 594 7.53 -18.06 7.39
N GLU A 595 8.33 -17.52 6.49
CA GLU A 595 9.46 -16.64 6.84
C GLU A 595 8.98 -15.39 7.59
N TRP A 596 7.91 -14.76 7.09
CA TRP A 596 7.30 -13.62 7.75
C TRP A 596 6.83 -13.98 9.18
N TYR A 597 6.09 -15.08 9.35
CA TYR A 597 5.56 -15.47 10.65
C TYR A 597 6.66 -15.73 11.68
N GLN A 598 7.70 -16.48 11.31
CA GLN A 598 8.83 -16.76 12.21
C GLN A 598 9.55 -15.47 12.62
N SER A 599 9.85 -14.60 11.66
CA SER A 599 10.47 -13.30 11.90
C SER A 599 9.59 -12.40 12.75
N PHE A 600 8.29 -12.28 12.41
CA PHE A 600 7.34 -11.45 13.14
C PHE A 600 7.20 -11.87 14.60
N LYS A 601 7.02 -13.17 14.87
CA LYS A 601 6.88 -13.70 16.23
C LYS A 601 8.13 -13.50 17.08
N SER A 602 9.31 -13.60 16.48
CA SER A 602 10.57 -13.30 17.17
C SER A 602 10.64 -11.83 17.60
N ARG A 603 10.37 -10.90 16.68
CA ARG A 603 10.36 -9.46 16.95
C ARG A 603 9.25 -9.05 17.92
N GLN A 604 8.07 -9.65 17.82
CA GLN A 604 6.95 -9.40 18.72
C GLN A 604 7.30 -9.77 20.17
N ARG A 605 7.89 -10.93 20.38
CA ARG A 605 8.30 -11.38 21.76
C ARG A 605 9.31 -10.43 22.37
N GLU A 606 10.31 -10.02 21.61
CA GLU A 606 11.32 -9.07 22.07
C GLU A 606 10.69 -7.71 22.40
N LEU A 607 9.83 -7.20 21.53
CA LEU A 607 9.15 -5.93 21.72
C LEU A 607 8.17 -5.97 22.91
N SER A 608 7.40 -7.04 23.08
CA SER A 608 6.52 -7.23 24.25
C SER A 608 7.29 -7.26 25.57
N ARG A 609 8.50 -7.84 25.59
CA ARG A 609 9.38 -7.76 26.74
C ARG A 609 9.77 -6.32 27.05
N ARG A 610 10.22 -5.57 26.05
CA ARG A 610 10.58 -4.14 26.18
C ARG A 610 9.41 -3.28 26.65
N TYR A 611 8.18 -3.56 26.18
CA TYR A 611 6.98 -2.84 26.60
C TYR A 611 6.69 -3.06 28.10
N ARG A 612 6.78 -4.29 28.59
CA ARG A 612 6.62 -4.59 30.02
C ARG A 612 7.66 -3.88 30.88
N GLU A 613 8.92 -3.89 30.46
CA GLU A 613 10.01 -3.17 31.16
C GLU A 613 9.75 -1.65 31.20
N ALA A 614 9.28 -1.06 30.09
CA ALA A 614 8.95 0.35 30.00
C ALA A 614 7.73 0.75 30.86
N ALA A 615 6.72 -0.12 30.96
CA ALA A 615 5.55 0.09 31.82
C ALA A 615 5.91 0.01 33.32
N THR A 616 6.72 -0.98 33.72
CA THR A 616 7.12 -1.16 35.14
C THR A 616 8.04 -0.06 35.65
N ALA A 617 8.91 0.47 34.83
CA ALA A 617 9.81 1.57 35.21
C ALA A 617 9.06 2.86 35.57
N ALA A 618 7.89 3.11 34.94
CA ALA A 618 7.06 4.28 35.24
C ALA A 618 6.43 4.23 36.65
N HIS A 619 6.10 3.04 37.16
CA HIS A 619 5.56 2.86 38.52
C HIS A 619 6.60 3.08 39.62
N SER A 620 7.89 2.85 39.33
CA SER A 620 8.97 3.08 40.30
C SER A 620 9.41 4.54 40.43
N GLU A 621 9.16 5.38 39.45
CA GLU A 621 9.47 6.83 39.48
C GLU A 621 8.40 7.67 40.19
N HIS A 622 7.21 7.10 40.49
CA HIS A 622 6.11 7.74 41.21
C HIS A 622 6.06 7.41 42.72
N VAL A 623 7.15 6.92 43.32
CA VAL A 623 7.21 6.85 44.78
C VAL A 623 7.32 8.26 45.34
N PRO A 624 6.32 8.78 46.09
CA PRO A 624 6.43 10.11 46.69
C PRO A 624 7.62 10.10 47.64
N ILE A 625 8.57 11.00 47.42
CA ILE A 625 9.56 11.33 48.46
C ILE A 625 8.76 11.90 49.63
N THR A 626 8.39 11.04 50.58
CA THR A 626 7.94 11.49 51.88
C THR A 626 9.11 12.15 52.58
N GLY A 627 9.21 13.47 52.38
CA GLY A 627 10.18 14.29 53.03
C GLY A 627 9.95 14.30 54.55
N SER A 628 10.89 13.83 55.28
CA SER A 628 11.02 14.08 56.71
C SER A 628 11.64 15.45 56.92
N LYS A 629 10.86 16.28 57.65
CA LYS A 629 11.18 17.50 58.43
C LYS A 629 11.51 18.75 57.67
#